data_a22c122555c2b401d6ccd63e36198f9e
#
_entry.id   a22c122555c2b401d6ccd63e36198f9e
#
_cell.length_a   1.000
_cell.length_b   1.000
_cell.length_c   1.000
_cell.angle_alpha   90.00
_cell.angle_beta   90.00
_cell.angle_gamma   90.00
#
_symmetry.space_group_name_H-M   'P 1'
#
loop_
_entity.id
_entity.type
_entity.pdbx_description
1 polymer ?
#
loop_
_entity_poly.entity_id
_entity_poly.type
_entity_poly.pdbx_seq_one_letter_code
_entity_poly.pdbx_strand_id
1 'polypeptide(L)'
;MDSSYLLVEFQSIAFGYKEVNCIILNYPVELFLVKNICPGSILFIFKGNDHDILGIKRYLKEKNISALPILNIHEDVIGRINSPDKSIKISSLMICEFKNSISSIKASDLCLKTSGVSLIKIHFQVGLFGKGILILSGLLSSLENSKETILNNYSDKEIIALEIIENPVEELIKCI
;
A
#
# COMPACT_ATOMS: atom_id res chain seq x y z
N MET A 1 -7.79 -17.42 7.70
CA MET A 1 -7.76 -16.49 8.87
C MET A 1 -7.41 -15.13 8.31
N ASP A 2 -8.35 -14.20 8.42
CA ASP A 2 -8.13 -12.85 7.94
C ASP A 2 -7.01 -12.21 8.76
N SER A 3 -5.93 -11.85 8.08
CA SER A 3 -4.77 -11.25 8.72
C SER A 3 -4.87 -9.74 8.63
N SER A 4 -4.61 -9.07 9.74
CA SER A 4 -4.53 -7.61 9.80
C SER A 4 -3.09 -7.15 9.78
N TYR A 5 -2.87 -5.98 9.21
CA TYR A 5 -1.55 -5.43 9.03
C TYR A 5 -1.45 -4.02 9.61
N LEU A 6 -0.29 -3.68 10.14
CA LEU A 6 0.04 -2.34 10.58
C LEU A 6 1.22 -1.80 9.78
N LEU A 7 1.01 -0.67 9.13
CA LEU A 7 2.02 0.03 8.37
C LEU A 7 2.56 1.19 9.18
N VAL A 8 3.87 1.24 9.39
CA VAL A 8 4.53 2.28 10.18
C VAL A 8 5.76 2.77 9.42
N GLU A 9 5.83 4.06 9.17
CA GLU A 9 7.00 4.70 8.59
C GLU A 9 7.72 5.54 9.67
N PHE A 10 9.01 5.27 9.85
CA PHE A 10 9.89 6.04 10.73
C PHE A 10 10.84 6.91 9.92
N GLN A 11 10.89 8.20 10.25
CA GLN A 11 11.81 9.14 9.61
C GLN A 11 13.28 8.88 10.01
N SER A 12 13.52 8.24 11.16
CA SER A 12 14.85 7.80 11.60
C SER A 12 14.93 6.28 11.54
N ILE A 13 15.83 5.76 10.72
CA ILE A 13 16.06 4.33 10.56
C ILE A 13 16.48 3.68 11.89
N ALA A 14 17.45 4.26 12.58
CA ALA A 14 17.96 3.71 13.85
C ALA A 14 16.87 3.69 14.95
N PHE A 15 16.08 4.76 15.05
CA PHE A 15 14.94 4.83 15.97
C PHE A 15 13.87 3.81 15.59
N GLY A 16 13.59 3.64 14.28
CA GLY A 16 12.65 2.63 13.79
C GLY A 16 13.02 1.22 14.24
N TYR A 17 14.27 0.80 14.05
CA TYR A 17 14.73 -0.51 14.52
C TYR A 17 14.59 -0.70 16.04
N LYS A 18 14.89 0.35 16.83
CA LYS A 18 14.71 0.31 18.29
C LYS A 18 13.24 0.08 18.67
N GLU A 19 12.32 0.84 18.06
CA GLU A 19 10.89 0.72 18.37
C GLU A 19 10.31 -0.62 17.89
N VAL A 20 10.73 -1.11 16.72
CA VAL A 20 10.33 -2.42 16.20
C VAL A 20 10.78 -3.54 17.14
N ASN A 21 12.00 -3.49 17.66
CA ASN A 21 12.45 -4.46 18.66
C ASN A 21 11.56 -4.46 19.91
N CYS A 22 11.19 -3.27 20.41
CA CYS A 22 10.25 -3.15 21.52
C CYS A 22 8.87 -3.71 21.21
N ILE A 23 8.36 -3.49 19.99
CA ILE A 23 7.07 -4.00 19.55
C ILE A 23 7.08 -5.54 19.53
N ILE A 24 8.07 -6.16 18.90
CA ILE A 24 8.16 -7.61 18.76
C ILE A 24 8.32 -8.30 20.13
N LEU A 25 8.99 -7.67 21.08
CA LEU A 25 9.15 -8.20 22.44
C LEU A 25 7.84 -8.18 23.25
N ASN A 26 6.92 -7.26 22.95
CA ASN A 26 5.72 -7.03 23.76
C ASN A 26 4.41 -7.45 23.10
N TYR A 27 4.40 -7.70 21.79
CA TYR A 27 3.21 -8.09 21.04
C TYR A 27 3.49 -9.33 20.19
N PRO A 28 2.56 -10.30 20.12
CA PRO A 28 2.70 -11.51 19.34
C PRO A 28 2.38 -11.24 17.86
N VAL A 29 3.23 -10.49 17.18
CA VAL A 29 3.10 -10.11 15.78
C VAL A 29 4.32 -10.54 14.97
N GLU A 30 4.11 -10.76 13.68
CA GLU A 30 5.14 -11.05 12.71
C GLU A 30 5.63 -9.76 12.05
N LEU A 31 6.94 -9.56 11.94
CA LEU A 31 7.51 -8.53 11.11
C LEU A 31 7.50 -9.01 9.65
N PHE A 32 6.48 -8.59 8.90
CA PHE A 32 6.22 -9.10 7.55
C PHE A 32 7.12 -8.46 6.49
N LEU A 33 7.36 -7.15 6.57
CA LEU A 33 8.18 -6.43 5.59
C LEU A 33 8.95 -5.29 6.25
N VAL A 34 10.20 -5.12 5.78
CA VAL A 34 11.06 -3.97 6.11
C VAL A 34 11.56 -3.37 4.80
N LYS A 35 11.37 -2.08 4.60
CA LYS A 35 11.79 -1.40 3.37
C LYS A 35 12.29 0.01 3.63
N ASN A 36 13.48 0.33 3.12
CA ASN A 36 13.95 1.72 3.11
C ASN A 36 13.15 2.52 2.08
N ILE A 37 12.74 3.72 2.48
CA ILE A 37 11.98 4.67 1.68
C ILE A 37 12.81 5.95 1.55
N CYS A 38 12.87 6.52 0.35
CA CYS A 38 13.51 7.83 0.16
C CYS A 38 12.59 8.97 0.67
N PRO A 39 13.14 10.03 1.23
CA PRO A 39 14.54 10.35 1.44
C PRO A 39 15.09 9.97 2.84
N GLY A 40 15.26 8.69 3.14
CA GLY A 40 15.95 8.26 4.36
C GLY A 40 15.02 7.83 5.50
N SER A 41 13.77 7.46 5.20
CA SER A 41 12.85 6.80 6.13
C SER A 41 12.87 5.28 5.94
N ILE A 42 12.20 4.59 6.86
CA ILE A 42 12.03 3.14 6.83
C ILE A 42 10.59 2.76 7.12
N LEU A 43 10.02 1.91 6.25
CA LEU A 43 8.69 1.32 6.40
C LEU A 43 8.81 -0.06 7.01
N PHE A 44 8.05 -0.30 8.05
CA PHE A 44 7.81 -1.61 8.64
C PHE A 44 6.33 -1.99 8.45
N ILE A 45 6.09 -3.24 8.07
CA ILE A 45 4.75 -3.81 7.99
C ILE A 45 4.71 -4.99 8.96
N PHE A 46 3.82 -4.91 9.94
CA PHE A 46 3.54 -5.99 10.88
C PHE A 46 2.29 -6.73 10.47
N LYS A 47 2.27 -8.04 10.71
CA LYS A 47 1.11 -8.92 10.53
C LYS A 47 0.70 -9.50 11.88
N GLY A 48 -0.59 -9.51 12.16
CA GLY A 48 -1.13 -10.05 13.39
C GLY A 48 -2.64 -10.12 13.38
N ASN A 49 -3.23 -10.43 14.53
CA ASN A 49 -4.67 -10.31 14.73
C ASN A 49 -5.06 -8.83 15.00
N ASP A 50 -6.35 -8.53 14.89
CA ASP A 50 -6.87 -7.18 15.05
C ASP A 50 -6.52 -6.57 16.41
N HIS A 51 -6.60 -7.37 17.48
CA HIS A 51 -6.36 -6.90 18.85
C HIS A 51 -4.93 -6.38 19.01
N ASP A 52 -3.94 -7.17 18.56
CA ASP A 52 -2.53 -6.83 18.70
C ASP A 52 -2.15 -5.67 17.78
N ILE A 53 -2.64 -5.66 16.54
CA ILE A 53 -2.44 -4.55 15.58
C ILE A 53 -2.98 -3.23 16.14
N LEU A 54 -4.18 -3.23 16.71
CA LEU A 54 -4.75 -2.03 17.35
C LEU A 54 -4.04 -1.66 18.67
N GLY A 55 -3.52 -2.66 19.38
CA GLY A 55 -2.66 -2.45 20.56
C GLY A 55 -1.39 -1.69 20.22
N ILE A 56 -0.67 -2.15 19.20
CA ILE A 56 0.55 -1.48 18.71
C ILE A 56 0.24 -0.07 18.20
N LYS A 57 -0.87 0.11 17.46
CA LYS A 57 -1.30 1.45 17.04
C LYS A 57 -1.46 2.41 18.21
N ARG A 58 -2.06 1.97 19.32
CA ARG A 58 -2.22 2.79 20.54
C ARG A 58 -0.86 3.13 21.16
N TYR A 59 0.00 2.13 21.33
CA TYR A 59 1.36 2.31 21.84
C TYR A 59 2.16 3.34 21.01
N LEU A 60 2.11 3.26 19.68
CA LEU A 60 2.80 4.20 18.79
C LEU A 60 2.18 5.61 18.85
N LYS A 61 0.85 5.70 18.98
CA LYS A 61 0.14 6.98 19.11
C LYS A 61 0.57 7.74 20.37
N GLU A 62 0.78 7.06 21.50
CA GLU A 62 1.29 7.65 22.74
C GLU A 62 2.69 8.25 22.59
N LYS A 63 3.46 7.76 21.61
CA LYS A 63 4.77 8.28 21.22
C LYS A 63 4.72 9.29 20.08
N ASN A 64 3.55 9.75 19.68
CA ASN A 64 3.33 10.62 18.50
C ASN A 64 3.84 10.03 17.17
N ILE A 65 3.83 8.70 17.04
CA ILE A 65 4.22 8.01 15.82
C ILE A 65 2.94 7.60 15.07
N SER A 66 2.83 8.03 13.81
CA SER A 66 1.70 7.67 12.96
C SER A 66 1.83 6.22 12.47
N ALA A 67 0.77 5.45 12.64
CA ALA A 67 0.68 4.08 12.16
C ALA A 67 -0.70 3.82 11.56
N LEU A 68 -0.74 3.17 10.40
CA LEU A 68 -1.96 2.84 9.68
C LEU A 68 -2.29 1.35 9.82
N PRO A 69 -3.33 0.97 10.56
CA PRO A 69 -3.85 -0.39 10.54
C PRO A 69 -4.72 -0.59 9.30
N ILE A 70 -4.59 -1.76 8.67
CA ILE A 70 -5.52 -2.24 7.64
C ILE A 70 -6.04 -3.58 8.14
N LEU A 71 -7.28 -3.57 8.62
CA LEU A 71 -7.95 -4.77 9.13
C LEU A 71 -8.51 -5.56 7.95
N ASN A 72 -8.36 -6.88 8.00
CA ASN A 72 -8.85 -7.78 6.95
C ASN A 72 -8.40 -7.34 5.55
N ILE A 73 -7.10 -7.09 5.39
CA ILE A 73 -6.53 -6.65 4.10
C ILE A 73 -6.82 -7.68 3.01
N HIS A 74 -7.14 -7.21 1.81
CA HIS A 74 -7.33 -8.09 0.66
C HIS A 74 -6.03 -8.86 0.36
N GLU A 75 -6.11 -10.17 0.15
CA GLU A 75 -4.95 -11.07 0.03
C GLU A 75 -3.97 -10.67 -1.09
N ASP A 76 -4.47 -10.16 -2.20
CA ASP A 76 -3.65 -9.72 -3.32
C ASP A 76 -2.76 -8.52 -2.98
N VAL A 77 -3.16 -7.65 -2.04
CA VAL A 77 -2.39 -6.43 -1.73
C VAL A 77 -0.97 -6.78 -1.31
N ILE A 78 -0.84 -7.72 -0.39
CA ILE A 78 0.46 -8.09 0.17
C ILE A 78 1.35 -8.78 -0.86
N GLY A 79 0.77 -9.65 -1.70
CA GLY A 79 1.50 -10.36 -2.74
C GLY A 79 2.01 -9.46 -3.88
N ARG A 80 1.42 -8.27 -4.04
CA ARG A 80 1.74 -7.37 -5.17
C ARG A 80 2.67 -6.21 -4.81
N ILE A 81 3.17 -6.15 -3.59
CA ILE A 81 4.17 -5.14 -3.21
C ILE A 81 5.48 -5.39 -3.96
N ASN A 82 5.81 -4.54 -4.92
CA ASN A 82 6.96 -4.62 -5.82
C ASN A 82 7.07 -5.91 -6.67
N SER A 83 6.01 -6.72 -6.68
CA SER A 83 5.95 -7.96 -7.47
C SER A 83 4.72 -7.91 -8.39
N PRO A 84 4.87 -7.62 -9.69
CA PRO A 84 3.74 -7.55 -10.61
C PRO A 84 3.12 -8.92 -10.83
N ASP A 85 1.81 -8.97 -10.99
CA ASP A 85 1.12 -10.15 -11.49
C ASP A 85 1.09 -10.16 -13.02
N LYS A 86 1.97 -10.94 -13.60
CA LYS A 86 2.07 -11.08 -15.06
C LYS A 86 1.01 -12.03 -15.65
N SER A 87 0.23 -12.70 -14.82
CA SER A 87 -0.84 -13.61 -15.29
C SER A 87 -2.14 -12.88 -15.60
N ILE A 88 -2.32 -11.65 -15.12
CA ILE A 88 -3.53 -10.88 -15.33
C ILE A 88 -3.62 -10.38 -16.77
N LYS A 89 -4.73 -10.74 -17.43
CA LYS A 89 -5.03 -10.19 -18.75
C LYS A 89 -5.48 -8.74 -18.61
N ILE A 90 -4.70 -7.84 -19.18
CA ILE A 90 -4.95 -6.40 -19.11
C ILE A 90 -5.92 -6.00 -20.24
N SER A 91 -7.06 -5.41 -19.87
CA SER A 91 -8.03 -4.81 -20.79
C SER A 91 -7.92 -3.29 -20.83
N SER A 92 -7.98 -2.67 -19.67
CA SER A 92 -7.67 -1.25 -19.44
C SER A 92 -6.80 -1.14 -18.20
N LEU A 93 -6.08 -0.04 -18.08
CA LEU A 93 -5.19 0.23 -16.94
C LEU A 93 -5.63 1.49 -16.21
N MET A 94 -5.49 1.49 -14.89
CA MET A 94 -5.45 2.70 -14.09
C MET A 94 -4.12 2.77 -13.36
N ILE A 95 -3.45 3.90 -13.45
CA ILE A 95 -2.20 4.19 -12.76
C ILE A 95 -2.44 5.38 -11.84
N CYS A 96 -2.21 5.20 -10.55
CA CYS A 96 -2.33 6.26 -9.57
C CYS A 96 -1.02 6.45 -8.81
N GLU A 97 -0.51 7.68 -8.80
CA GLU A 97 0.67 8.07 -8.05
C GLU A 97 0.27 8.81 -6.76
N PHE A 98 0.78 8.33 -5.63
CA PHE A 98 0.61 8.95 -4.32
C PHE A 98 1.92 9.56 -3.83
N LYS A 99 1.82 10.62 -3.01
CA LYS A 99 2.99 11.26 -2.38
C LYS A 99 3.71 10.36 -1.37
N ASN A 100 3.06 9.30 -0.89
CA ASN A 100 3.65 8.34 0.04
C ASN A 100 3.25 6.89 -0.29
N SER A 101 4.10 5.96 0.12
CA SER A 101 3.93 4.52 -0.13
C SER A 101 2.72 3.93 0.59
N ILE A 102 2.43 4.40 1.79
CA ILE A 102 1.33 3.87 2.63
C ILE A 102 -0.02 4.12 1.96
N SER A 103 -0.19 5.30 1.34
CA SER A 103 -1.42 5.63 0.61
C SER A 103 -1.69 4.67 -0.55
N SER A 104 -0.66 4.26 -1.30
CA SER A 104 -0.83 3.31 -2.40
C SER A 104 -1.29 1.93 -1.93
N ILE A 105 -0.78 1.47 -0.78
CA ILE A 105 -1.18 0.19 -0.17
C ILE A 105 -2.63 0.26 0.32
N LYS A 106 -3.00 1.32 1.02
CA LYS A 106 -4.37 1.51 1.51
C LYS A 106 -5.36 1.66 0.35
N ALA A 107 -5.01 2.42 -0.69
CA ALA A 107 -5.86 2.63 -1.86
C ALA A 107 -6.09 1.32 -2.63
N SER A 108 -5.06 0.46 -2.75
CA SER A 108 -5.22 -0.84 -3.40
C SER A 108 -6.22 -1.73 -2.67
N ASP A 109 -6.14 -1.83 -1.34
CA ASP A 109 -7.09 -2.59 -0.52
C ASP A 109 -8.52 -2.07 -0.72
N LEU A 110 -8.69 -0.76 -0.69
CA LEU A 110 -9.99 -0.12 -0.88
C LEU A 110 -10.58 -0.42 -2.25
N CYS A 111 -9.81 -0.26 -3.34
CA CYS A 111 -10.28 -0.53 -4.70
C CYS A 111 -10.63 -2.00 -4.94
N LEU A 112 -9.81 -2.93 -4.43
CA LEU A 112 -10.09 -4.37 -4.55
C LEU A 112 -11.39 -4.76 -3.85
N LYS A 113 -11.69 -4.14 -2.71
CA LYS A 113 -12.91 -4.42 -1.94
C LYS A 113 -14.19 -3.80 -2.55
N THR A 114 -14.07 -2.77 -3.38
CA THR A 114 -15.23 -1.97 -3.82
C THR A 114 -15.52 -1.99 -5.31
N SER A 115 -14.55 -2.28 -6.16
CA SER A 115 -14.66 -1.93 -7.59
C SER A 115 -14.53 -3.08 -8.57
N GLY A 116 -14.27 -4.31 -8.13
CA GLY A 116 -14.14 -5.49 -9.03
C GLY A 116 -12.99 -5.36 -10.03
N VAL A 117 -11.88 -4.79 -9.59
CA VAL A 117 -10.64 -4.63 -10.35
C VAL A 117 -9.60 -5.67 -9.94
N SER A 118 -8.58 -5.85 -10.77
CA SER A 118 -7.42 -6.68 -10.48
C SER A 118 -6.20 -5.81 -10.16
N LEU A 119 -5.48 -6.15 -9.12
CA LEU A 119 -4.26 -5.47 -8.73
C LEU A 119 -3.06 -6.04 -9.50
N ILE A 120 -2.49 -5.23 -10.38
CA ILE A 120 -1.28 -5.59 -11.12
C ILE A 120 -0.06 -5.46 -10.23
N LYS A 121 0.11 -4.28 -9.59
CA LYS A 121 1.31 -3.97 -8.81
C LYS A 121 1.10 -2.80 -7.87
N ILE A 122 1.73 -2.88 -6.70
CA ILE A 122 2.02 -1.72 -5.87
C ILE A 122 3.53 -1.51 -5.93
N HIS A 123 3.94 -0.33 -6.37
CA HIS A 123 5.36 -0.04 -6.57
C HIS A 123 5.80 1.14 -5.70
N PHE A 124 6.79 0.90 -4.85
CA PHE A 124 7.54 1.91 -4.12
C PHE A 124 8.97 1.44 -3.96
N GLN A 125 9.94 2.23 -4.40
CA GLN A 125 11.37 1.88 -4.41
C GLN A 125 12.24 3.08 -4.07
N VAL A 126 13.49 2.79 -3.78
CA VAL A 126 14.55 3.80 -3.72
C VAL A 126 14.63 4.50 -5.07
N GLY A 127 14.64 5.84 -5.07
CA GLY A 127 14.61 6.67 -6.28
C GLY A 127 13.24 7.27 -6.62
N LEU A 128 12.14 6.79 -6.01
CA LEU A 128 10.81 7.38 -6.18
C LEU A 128 10.49 8.48 -5.16
N PHE A 129 11.46 8.91 -4.37
CA PHE A 129 11.31 9.97 -3.35
C PHE A 129 10.11 9.77 -2.41
N GLY A 130 9.89 8.52 -1.99
CA GLY A 130 8.80 8.17 -1.07
C GLY A 130 7.44 7.95 -1.72
N LYS A 131 7.29 8.21 -3.02
CA LYS A 131 6.05 7.99 -3.76
C LYS A 131 5.63 6.53 -3.75
N GLY A 132 4.32 6.31 -3.75
CA GLY A 132 3.71 5.01 -4.02
C GLY A 132 2.95 5.04 -5.34
N ILE A 133 3.11 4.00 -6.16
CA ILE A 133 2.39 3.85 -7.43
C ILE A 133 1.49 2.62 -7.32
N LEU A 134 0.21 2.81 -7.63
CA LEU A 134 -0.80 1.77 -7.72
C LEU A 134 -1.15 1.53 -9.19
N ILE A 135 -1.10 0.27 -9.62
CA ILE A 135 -1.49 -0.13 -10.97
C ILE A 135 -2.59 -1.17 -10.89
N LEU A 136 -3.75 -0.82 -11.42
CA LEU A 136 -4.94 -1.67 -11.50
C LEU A 136 -5.31 -1.98 -12.95
N SER A 137 -5.95 -3.12 -13.17
CA SER A 137 -6.57 -3.47 -14.45
C SER A 137 -8.01 -3.91 -14.22
N GLY A 138 -8.86 -3.71 -15.22
CA GLY A 138 -10.25 -4.10 -15.19
C GLY A 138 -11.05 -3.54 -16.35
N LEU A 139 -12.36 -3.72 -16.31
CA LEU A 139 -13.27 -3.02 -17.22
C LEU A 139 -13.21 -1.51 -16.95
N LEU A 140 -13.41 -0.71 -17.97
CA LEU A 140 -13.38 0.76 -17.83
C LEU A 140 -14.31 1.26 -16.71
N SER A 141 -15.53 0.74 -16.63
CA SER A 141 -16.49 1.10 -15.57
C SER A 141 -15.99 0.76 -14.17
N SER A 142 -15.28 -0.37 -13.99
CA SER A 142 -14.68 -0.75 -12.70
C SER A 142 -13.50 0.17 -12.35
N LEU A 143 -12.72 0.60 -13.33
CA LEU A 143 -11.61 1.55 -13.11
C LEU A 143 -12.13 2.94 -12.79
N GLU A 144 -13.22 3.40 -13.43
CA GLU A 144 -13.87 4.67 -13.07
C GLU A 144 -14.43 4.64 -11.64
N ASN A 145 -15.06 3.55 -11.23
CA ASN A 145 -15.48 3.37 -9.84
C ASN A 145 -14.30 3.41 -8.86
N SER A 146 -13.16 2.79 -9.23
CA SER A 146 -11.92 2.86 -8.45
C SER A 146 -11.38 4.28 -8.36
N LYS A 147 -11.42 5.04 -9.45
CA LYS A 147 -11.03 6.45 -9.51
C LYS A 147 -11.90 7.29 -8.57
N GLU A 148 -13.21 7.15 -8.63
CA GLU A 148 -14.13 7.85 -7.71
C GLU A 148 -13.85 7.46 -6.25
N THR A 149 -13.63 6.17 -5.99
CA THR A 149 -13.27 5.68 -4.66
C THR A 149 -12.01 6.35 -4.13
N ILE A 150 -10.96 6.47 -4.96
CA ILE A 150 -9.72 7.14 -4.58
C ILE A 150 -9.98 8.63 -4.34
N LEU A 151 -10.64 9.33 -5.26
CA LEU A 151 -10.89 10.78 -5.14
C LEU A 151 -11.77 11.14 -3.93
N ASN A 152 -12.66 10.24 -3.51
CA ASN A 152 -13.50 10.44 -2.32
C ASN A 152 -12.75 10.18 -0.99
N ASN A 153 -11.63 9.44 -1.01
CA ASN A 153 -10.89 9.05 0.20
C ASN A 153 -9.54 9.74 0.35
N TYR A 154 -9.05 10.41 -0.68
CA TYR A 154 -7.75 11.08 -0.70
C TYR A 154 -7.91 12.52 -1.21
N SER A 155 -7.18 13.43 -0.60
CA SER A 155 -7.14 14.83 -1.03
C SER A 155 -6.19 15.01 -2.23
N ASP A 156 -6.37 16.10 -2.98
CA ASP A 156 -5.45 16.52 -4.06
C ASP A 156 -4.00 16.70 -3.58
N LYS A 157 -3.82 16.89 -2.26
CA LYS A 157 -2.48 16.99 -1.66
C LYS A 157 -1.79 15.63 -1.52
N GLU A 158 -2.51 14.53 -1.55
CA GLU A 158 -2.00 13.15 -1.40
C GLU A 158 -1.80 12.47 -2.75
N ILE A 159 -2.61 12.81 -3.75
CA ILE A 159 -2.53 12.29 -5.12
C ILE A 159 -1.61 13.20 -5.93
N ILE A 160 -0.70 12.61 -6.71
CA ILE A 160 0.15 13.33 -7.66
C ILE A 160 -0.49 13.30 -9.04
N ALA A 161 -0.91 12.11 -9.49
CA ALA A 161 -1.55 11.88 -10.76
C ALA A 161 -2.43 10.63 -10.69
N LEU A 162 -3.50 10.60 -11.46
CA LEU A 162 -4.35 9.44 -11.65
C LEU A 162 -4.83 9.42 -13.10
N GLU A 163 -4.42 8.38 -13.85
CA GLU A 163 -4.75 8.24 -15.26
C GLU A 163 -5.36 6.87 -15.55
N ILE A 164 -6.33 6.86 -16.46
CA ILE A 164 -6.91 5.64 -17.01
C ILE A 164 -6.51 5.54 -18.49
N ILE A 165 -5.99 4.38 -18.88
CA ILE A 165 -5.57 4.08 -20.24
C ILE A 165 -6.47 2.97 -20.76
N GLU A 166 -7.37 3.32 -21.68
CA GLU A 166 -8.20 2.36 -22.39
C GLU A 166 -7.38 1.67 -23.48
N ASN A 167 -7.55 0.35 -23.60
CA ASN A 167 -6.89 -0.45 -24.63
C ASN A 167 -5.38 -0.16 -24.74
N PRO A 168 -4.59 -0.34 -23.65
CA PRO A 168 -3.17 -0.07 -23.68
C PRO A 168 -2.47 -0.93 -24.74
N VAL A 169 -1.51 -0.34 -25.44
CA VAL A 169 -0.73 -1.08 -26.44
C VAL A 169 0.16 -2.14 -25.79
N GLU A 170 0.44 -3.22 -26.53
CA GLU A 170 1.18 -4.38 -25.99
C GLU A 170 2.58 -3.99 -25.49
N GLU A 171 3.23 -3.05 -26.16
CA GLU A 171 4.55 -2.53 -25.79
C GLU A 171 4.52 -1.87 -24.40
N LEU A 172 3.46 -1.13 -24.08
CA LEU A 172 3.29 -0.52 -22.75
C LEU A 172 3.05 -1.58 -21.68
N ILE A 173 2.21 -2.58 -22.00
CA ILE A 173 1.92 -3.69 -21.07
C ILE A 173 3.19 -4.44 -20.66
N LYS A 174 4.12 -4.65 -21.62
CA LYS A 174 5.41 -5.31 -21.35
C LYS A 174 6.34 -4.53 -20.43
N CYS A 175 6.11 -3.23 -20.25
CA CYS A 175 6.91 -2.35 -19.37
C CYS A 175 6.42 -2.32 -17.92
N ILE A 176 5.24 -2.88 -17.60
CA ILE A 176 4.62 -2.91 -16.27
C ILE A 176 5.04 -4.16 -15.52
#